data_1b6866907d682a1bb244d122b6677887
#
_entry.id   1b6866907d682a1bb244d122b6677887
#
_cell.length_a   1.000
_cell.length_b   1.000
_cell.length_c   1.000
_cell.angle_alpha   90.00
_cell.angle_beta   90.00
_cell.angle_gamma   90.00
#
_symmetry.space_group_name_H-M   'P 1'
#
loop_
_entity.id
_entity.type
_entity.pdbx_description
1 polymer ?
#
loop_
_entity_poly.entity_id
_entity_poly.type
_entity_poly.pdbx_seq_one_letter_code
_entity_poly.pdbx_strand_id
1 'polypeptide(L)'
;MSKRVITFGEIMLRLAPEGYYRFVQANNFGATYGGGEANVAVSLANYGFDAAFVTKLPKHEIGQAAVNELRRYGVDTSTITRGGDRVGIYFLEKGASQRPSKVIYDRAHSAISEATPEDFDWAKIFEGADWFHFTGITPALNDTVAACLLYTSPSPRDMRR
;
A
#
# COMPACT_ATOMS: atom_id res chain seq x y z
N MET A 1 13.18 -14.83 18.40
CA MET A 1 12.35 -14.85 17.17
C MET A 1 12.10 -13.39 16.78
N SER A 2 12.15 -13.08 15.48
CA SER A 2 11.78 -11.75 14.98
C SER A 2 10.29 -11.53 15.20
N LYS A 3 9.89 -10.31 15.60
CA LYS A 3 8.47 -9.98 15.75
C LYS A 3 7.81 -9.87 14.38
N ARG A 4 6.60 -10.41 14.26
CA ARG A 4 5.78 -10.37 13.06
C ARG A 4 4.91 -9.11 13.06
N VAL A 5 5.09 -8.28 12.03
CA VAL A 5 4.34 -7.04 11.86
C VAL A 5 3.54 -7.10 10.57
N ILE A 6 2.23 -6.93 10.69
CA ILE A 6 1.32 -6.85 9.55
C ILE A 6 1.05 -5.39 9.23
N THR A 7 1.21 -4.99 7.99
CA THR A 7 0.83 -3.65 7.52
C THR A 7 -0.26 -3.76 6.46
N PHE A 8 -1.29 -2.90 6.53
CA PHE A 8 -2.43 -2.92 5.60
C PHE A 8 -2.58 -1.57 4.93
N GLY A 9 -2.54 -1.54 3.60
CA GLY A 9 -2.69 -0.30 2.87
C GLY A 9 -2.59 -0.43 1.36
N GLU A 10 -2.42 0.70 0.70
CA GLU A 10 -2.25 0.78 -0.74
C GLU A 10 -0.79 0.92 -1.14
N ILE A 11 -0.37 0.14 -2.13
CA ILE A 11 0.85 0.38 -2.89
C ILE A 11 0.46 0.89 -4.27
N MET A 12 0.99 2.05 -4.65
CA MET A 12 0.67 2.73 -5.91
C MET A 12 1.87 2.73 -6.85
N LEU A 13 1.59 2.74 -8.14
CA LEU A 13 2.56 3.07 -9.17
C LEU A 13 2.83 4.58 -9.16
N ARG A 14 4.06 4.97 -8.87
CA ARG A 14 4.51 6.37 -8.94
C ARG A 14 5.15 6.62 -10.29
N LEU A 15 4.64 7.61 -11.01
CA LEU A 15 5.18 8.10 -12.27
C LEU A 15 5.76 9.51 -12.07
N ALA A 16 7.04 9.67 -12.31
CA ALA A 16 7.73 10.95 -12.13
C ALA A 16 8.54 11.32 -13.38
N PRO A 17 8.46 12.59 -13.86
CA PRO A 17 9.36 13.08 -14.88
C PRO A 17 10.81 12.93 -14.45
N GLU A 18 11.70 12.78 -15.40
CA GLU A 18 13.13 12.77 -15.16
C GLU A 18 13.61 14.13 -14.62
N GLY A 19 14.60 14.11 -13.74
CA GLY A 19 15.18 15.32 -13.15
C GLY A 19 14.12 16.21 -12.48
N TYR A 20 14.05 17.47 -12.92
CA TYR A 20 13.13 18.50 -12.42
C TYR A 20 12.17 19.02 -13.50
N TYR A 21 11.97 18.24 -14.58
CA TYR A 21 10.99 18.60 -15.60
C TYR A 21 9.58 18.72 -15.02
N ARG A 22 8.82 19.66 -15.57
CA ARG A 22 7.38 19.77 -15.28
C ARG A 22 6.61 18.70 -16.05
N PHE A 23 5.44 18.33 -15.58
CA PHE A 23 4.58 17.37 -16.29
C PHE A 23 4.34 17.76 -17.76
N VAL A 24 4.14 19.06 -18.02
CA VAL A 24 3.89 19.60 -19.38
C VAL A 24 5.13 19.61 -20.29
N GLN A 25 6.29 19.32 -19.74
CA GLN A 25 7.57 19.28 -20.49
C GLN A 25 8.09 17.85 -20.67
N ALA A 26 7.51 16.89 -19.93
CA ALA A 26 8.02 15.53 -19.89
C ALA A 26 7.48 14.68 -21.04
N ASN A 27 8.38 14.02 -21.76
CA ASN A 27 8.03 13.04 -22.79
C ASN A 27 8.14 11.59 -22.25
N ASN A 28 8.73 11.41 -21.05
CA ASN A 28 8.91 10.12 -20.40
C ASN A 28 8.71 10.25 -18.88
N PHE A 29 8.39 9.12 -18.26
CA PHE A 29 8.21 9.03 -16.82
C PHE A 29 8.93 7.80 -16.28
N GLY A 30 9.73 7.99 -15.24
CA GLY A 30 10.28 6.91 -14.46
C GLY A 30 9.18 6.29 -13.59
N ALA A 31 9.09 4.96 -13.60
CA ALA A 31 8.12 4.19 -12.83
C ALA A 31 8.77 3.62 -11.56
N THR A 32 8.14 3.84 -10.41
CA THR A 32 8.52 3.25 -9.12
C THR A 32 7.25 2.91 -8.35
N TYR A 33 7.37 2.13 -7.28
CA TYR A 33 6.23 1.80 -6.43
C TYR A 33 6.42 2.38 -5.04
N GLY A 34 5.31 2.76 -4.39
CA GLY A 34 5.32 3.26 -3.03
C GLY A 34 3.92 3.45 -2.45
N GLY A 35 3.87 3.48 -1.14
CA GLY A 35 2.65 3.69 -0.36
C GLY A 35 3.05 3.82 1.10
N GLY A 36 2.25 4.50 1.92
CA GLY A 36 2.58 4.75 3.32
C GLY A 36 2.92 3.46 4.06
N GLU A 37 2.00 2.55 4.09
CA GLU A 37 2.09 1.28 4.81
C GLU A 37 3.07 0.29 4.13
N ALA A 38 3.16 0.33 2.79
CA ALA A 38 4.15 -0.43 2.04
C ALA A 38 5.58 0.01 2.37
N ASN A 39 5.81 1.32 2.49
CA ASN A 39 7.10 1.86 2.90
C ASN A 39 7.45 1.47 4.35
N VAL A 40 6.46 1.43 5.25
CA VAL A 40 6.65 0.93 6.62
C VAL A 40 7.04 -0.55 6.61
N ALA A 41 6.36 -1.39 5.82
CA ALA A 41 6.71 -2.80 5.67
C ALA A 41 8.15 -2.99 5.19
N VAL A 42 8.58 -2.24 4.16
CA VAL A 42 9.95 -2.26 3.64
C VAL A 42 10.96 -1.82 4.72
N SER A 43 10.66 -0.76 5.47
CA SER A 43 11.54 -0.28 6.53
C SER A 43 11.70 -1.33 7.63
N LEU A 44 10.59 -1.95 8.06
CA LEU A 44 10.60 -3.00 9.07
C LEU A 44 11.39 -4.23 8.61
N ALA A 45 11.21 -4.67 7.36
CA ALA A 45 11.98 -5.77 6.79
C ALA A 45 13.50 -5.46 6.79
N ASN A 46 13.89 -4.22 6.42
CA ASN A 46 15.28 -3.77 6.47
C ASN A 46 15.84 -3.72 7.90
N TYR A 47 15.00 -3.53 8.91
CA TYR A 47 15.41 -3.61 10.33
C TYR A 47 15.38 -5.05 10.89
N GLY A 48 15.10 -6.05 10.06
CA GLY A 48 15.14 -7.46 10.45
C GLY A 48 13.85 -7.96 11.12
N PHE A 49 12.74 -7.24 11.02
CA PHE A 49 11.43 -7.72 11.44
C PHE A 49 10.84 -8.66 10.37
N ASP A 50 9.97 -9.57 10.79
CA ASP A 50 9.11 -10.34 9.90
C ASP A 50 7.92 -9.45 9.48
N ALA A 51 8.08 -8.73 8.38
CA ALA A 51 7.09 -7.76 7.91
C ALA A 51 6.28 -8.34 6.76
N ALA A 52 4.95 -8.37 6.92
CA ALA A 52 4.00 -8.76 5.87
C ALA A 52 3.16 -7.55 5.44
N PHE A 53 2.88 -7.46 4.15
CA PHE A 53 2.05 -6.41 3.59
C PHE A 53 0.75 -6.97 3.04
N VAL A 54 -0.37 -6.46 3.54
CA VAL A 54 -1.72 -6.84 3.15
C VAL A 54 -2.30 -5.77 2.24
N THR A 55 -2.74 -6.17 1.07
CA THR A 55 -3.39 -5.31 0.07
C THR A 55 -4.12 -6.16 -0.97
N LYS A 56 -4.84 -5.53 -1.87
CA LYS A 56 -5.42 -6.17 -3.07
C LYS A 56 -4.80 -5.56 -4.32
N LEU A 57 -4.26 -6.42 -5.20
CA LEU A 57 -3.59 -6.01 -6.44
C LEU A 57 -4.13 -6.81 -7.63
N PRO A 58 -4.21 -6.21 -8.83
CA PRO A 58 -4.66 -6.90 -10.03
C PRO A 58 -3.71 -8.05 -10.42
N LYS A 59 -4.24 -9.01 -11.17
CA LYS A 59 -3.50 -10.21 -11.57
C LYS A 59 -2.47 -9.97 -12.68
N HIS A 60 -2.63 -8.88 -13.44
CA HIS A 60 -1.75 -8.54 -14.57
C HIS A 60 -0.34 -8.10 -14.12
N GLU A 61 0.55 -7.87 -15.07
CA GLU A 61 2.00 -7.66 -14.88
C GLU A 61 2.32 -6.41 -14.06
N ILE A 62 1.53 -5.34 -14.15
CA ILE A 62 1.74 -4.12 -13.35
C ILE A 62 1.48 -4.41 -11.85
N GLY A 63 0.45 -5.20 -11.53
CA GLY A 63 0.22 -5.67 -10.18
C GLY A 63 1.32 -6.63 -9.70
N GLN A 64 1.84 -7.49 -10.61
CA GLN A 64 2.96 -8.36 -10.29
C GLN A 64 4.26 -7.57 -10.05
N ALA A 65 4.50 -6.49 -10.78
CA ALA A 65 5.66 -5.64 -10.58
C ALA A 65 5.63 -4.98 -9.18
N ALA A 66 4.45 -4.56 -8.69
CA ALA A 66 4.29 -4.06 -7.32
C ALA A 66 4.66 -5.13 -6.27
N VAL A 67 4.21 -6.38 -6.46
CA VAL A 67 4.58 -7.52 -5.59
C VAL A 67 6.09 -7.76 -5.62
N ASN A 68 6.70 -7.73 -6.80
CA ASN A 68 8.14 -7.97 -6.95
C ASN A 68 8.97 -6.88 -6.26
N GLU A 69 8.49 -5.63 -6.28
CA GLU A 69 9.17 -4.53 -5.59
C GLU A 69 9.19 -4.76 -4.08
N LEU A 70 8.10 -5.20 -3.47
CA LEU A 70 8.05 -5.55 -2.05
C LEU A 70 8.97 -6.74 -1.71
N ARG A 71 8.95 -7.78 -2.55
CA ARG A 71 9.81 -8.97 -2.39
C ARG A 71 11.29 -8.65 -2.45
N ARG A 72 11.69 -7.68 -3.29
CA ARG A 72 13.08 -7.21 -3.38
C ARG A 72 13.65 -6.80 -2.02
N TYR A 73 12.81 -6.25 -1.14
CA TYR A 73 13.18 -5.81 0.19
C TYR A 73 12.86 -6.82 1.29
N GLY A 74 12.48 -8.04 0.94
CA GLY A 74 12.22 -9.10 1.92
C GLY A 74 10.88 -9.01 2.64
N VAL A 75 9.93 -8.22 2.12
CA VAL A 75 8.56 -8.17 2.67
C VAL A 75 7.81 -9.44 2.29
N ASP A 76 7.14 -10.07 3.25
CA ASP A 76 6.21 -11.17 3.01
C ASP A 76 4.99 -10.66 2.23
N THR A 77 4.81 -11.22 1.03
CA THR A 77 3.71 -10.87 0.10
C THR A 77 2.68 -11.99 -0.03
N SER A 78 2.75 -13.02 0.81
CA SER A 78 1.83 -14.16 0.77
C SER A 78 0.39 -13.76 1.14
N THR A 79 0.24 -12.66 1.86
CA THR A 79 -1.03 -12.08 2.31
C THR A 79 -1.67 -11.12 1.30
N ILE A 80 -1.05 -10.91 0.13
CA ILE A 80 -1.59 -10.04 -0.92
C ILE A 80 -2.67 -10.78 -1.71
N THR A 81 -3.89 -10.25 -1.66
CA THR A 81 -5.00 -10.75 -2.49
C THR A 81 -4.85 -10.28 -3.92
N ARG A 82 -5.15 -11.17 -4.88
CA ARG A 82 -5.06 -10.88 -6.31
C ARG A 82 -6.45 -10.78 -6.95
N GLY A 83 -6.80 -9.57 -7.40
CA GLY A 83 -8.08 -9.26 -8.02
C GLY A 83 -8.21 -7.77 -8.33
N GLY A 84 -9.34 -7.36 -8.91
CA GLY A 84 -9.53 -6.00 -9.40
C GLY A 84 -8.79 -5.72 -10.70
N ASP A 85 -9.00 -4.54 -11.26
CA ASP A 85 -8.59 -4.22 -12.64
C ASP A 85 -7.37 -3.33 -12.72
N ARG A 86 -7.06 -2.52 -11.69
CA ARG A 86 -5.97 -1.55 -11.76
C ARG A 86 -5.21 -1.34 -10.46
N VAL A 87 -3.95 -0.97 -10.57
CA VAL A 87 -3.14 -0.39 -9.50
C VAL A 87 -3.42 1.11 -9.45
N GLY A 88 -3.56 1.67 -8.26
CA GLY A 88 -3.63 3.12 -8.09
C GLY A 88 -2.34 3.78 -8.60
N ILE A 89 -2.46 4.95 -9.22
CA ILE A 89 -1.34 5.70 -9.77
C ILE A 89 -1.26 7.06 -9.08
N TYR A 90 -0.06 7.55 -8.89
CA TYR A 90 0.14 8.97 -8.66
C TYR A 90 1.31 9.51 -9.46
N PHE A 91 1.15 10.74 -9.92
CA PHE A 91 2.16 11.47 -10.65
C PHE A 91 2.87 12.43 -9.69
N LEU A 92 4.20 12.42 -9.70
CA LEU A 92 5.03 13.28 -8.86
C LEU A 92 5.93 14.17 -9.71
N GLU A 93 5.64 15.46 -9.74
CA GLU A 93 6.55 16.48 -10.24
C GLU A 93 7.44 16.96 -9.10
N LYS A 94 8.74 16.75 -9.21
CA LYS A 94 9.70 17.18 -8.19
C LYS A 94 9.80 18.71 -8.15
N GLY A 95 9.80 19.27 -6.96
CA GLY A 95 10.08 20.68 -6.75
C GLY A 95 11.55 21.04 -7.09
N ALA A 96 11.79 22.30 -7.37
CA ALA A 96 13.13 22.84 -7.60
C ALA A 96 13.22 24.23 -7.00
N SER A 97 14.17 24.46 -6.10
CA SER A 97 14.33 25.72 -5.36
C SER A 97 13.01 26.15 -4.70
N GLN A 98 12.47 27.29 -5.07
CA GLN A 98 11.22 27.83 -4.52
C GLN A 98 9.94 27.20 -5.11
N ARG A 99 10.07 26.41 -6.15
CA ARG A 99 8.94 25.71 -6.75
C ARG A 99 8.60 24.44 -5.93
N PRO A 100 7.41 24.34 -5.34
CA PRO A 100 7.01 23.17 -4.60
C PRO A 100 6.86 21.94 -5.51
N SER A 101 6.94 20.75 -4.93
CA SER A 101 6.56 19.51 -5.61
C SER A 101 5.04 19.52 -5.87
N LYS A 102 4.63 18.86 -6.94
CA LYS A 102 3.21 18.67 -7.28
C LYS A 102 2.89 17.20 -7.38
N VAL A 103 1.80 16.80 -6.75
CA VAL A 103 1.28 15.43 -6.81
C VAL A 103 -0.10 15.45 -7.44
N ILE A 104 -0.35 14.52 -8.35
CA ILE A 104 -1.67 14.26 -8.93
C ILE A 104 -1.99 12.80 -8.69
N TYR A 105 -3.12 12.53 -8.04
CA TYR A 105 -3.58 11.17 -7.77
C TYR A 105 -4.57 10.72 -8.84
N ASP A 106 -4.36 9.50 -9.33
CA ASP A 106 -5.27 8.74 -10.18
C ASP A 106 -5.45 7.34 -9.54
N ARG A 107 -6.21 7.29 -8.45
CA ARG A 107 -6.38 6.09 -7.63
C ARG A 107 -7.84 5.62 -7.48
N ALA A 108 -8.79 6.31 -8.08
CA ALA A 108 -10.17 5.87 -8.09
C ALA A 108 -10.28 4.48 -8.73
N HIS A 109 -11.14 3.62 -8.17
CA HIS A 109 -11.34 2.25 -8.64
C HIS A 109 -10.06 1.39 -8.69
N SER A 110 -9.06 1.70 -7.85
CA SER A 110 -7.93 0.79 -7.67
C SER A 110 -8.38 -0.49 -6.98
N ALA A 111 -7.68 -1.60 -7.22
CA ALA A 111 -8.04 -2.91 -6.68
C ALA A 111 -8.27 -2.87 -5.16
N ILE A 112 -7.42 -2.16 -4.42
CA ILE A 112 -7.57 -2.01 -2.96
C ILE A 112 -8.74 -1.10 -2.60
N SER A 113 -9.06 -0.06 -3.39
CA SER A 113 -10.18 0.83 -3.11
C SER A 113 -11.54 0.13 -3.29
N GLU A 114 -11.58 -0.98 -4.00
CA GLU A 114 -12.77 -1.83 -4.20
C GLU A 114 -12.69 -3.13 -3.39
N ALA A 115 -11.77 -3.21 -2.42
CA ALA A 115 -11.65 -4.37 -1.58
C ALA A 115 -12.80 -4.44 -0.55
N THR A 116 -13.18 -5.68 -0.23
CA THR A 116 -14.17 -5.99 0.81
C THR A 116 -13.54 -6.86 1.89
N PRO A 117 -14.14 -6.96 3.09
CA PRO A 117 -13.63 -7.82 4.16
C PRO A 117 -13.43 -9.29 3.74
N GLU A 118 -14.27 -9.79 2.83
CA GLU A 118 -14.25 -11.15 2.30
C GLU A 118 -13.05 -11.43 1.38
N ASP A 119 -12.40 -10.38 0.87
CA ASP A 119 -11.18 -10.51 0.08
C ASP A 119 -9.97 -11.00 0.91
N PHE A 120 -10.06 -10.93 2.25
CA PHE A 120 -8.95 -11.19 3.16
C PHE A 120 -9.30 -12.26 4.19
N ASP A 121 -8.45 -13.27 4.30
CA ASP A 121 -8.51 -14.24 5.41
C ASP A 121 -7.79 -13.67 6.65
N TRP A 122 -8.49 -12.79 7.37
CA TRP A 122 -7.93 -12.10 8.52
C TRP A 122 -7.45 -13.03 9.63
N ALA A 123 -8.13 -14.16 9.82
CA ALA A 123 -7.71 -15.15 10.82
C ALA A 123 -6.32 -15.68 10.51
N LYS A 124 -6.08 -16.03 9.24
CA LYS A 124 -4.78 -16.50 8.77
C LYS A 124 -3.72 -15.39 8.73
N ILE A 125 -4.13 -14.16 8.32
CA ILE A 125 -3.23 -13.01 8.25
C ILE A 125 -2.66 -12.67 9.63
N PHE A 126 -3.49 -12.74 10.68
CA PHE A 126 -3.08 -12.42 12.05
C PHE A 126 -2.46 -13.57 12.83
N GLU A 127 -2.40 -14.76 12.25
CA GLU A 127 -1.75 -15.89 12.90
C GLU A 127 -0.27 -15.58 13.21
N GLY A 128 0.06 -15.56 14.51
CA GLY A 128 1.40 -15.22 15.00
C GLY A 128 1.81 -13.76 14.84
N ALA A 129 0.88 -12.86 14.54
CA ALA A 129 1.17 -11.43 14.43
C ALA A 129 1.35 -10.79 15.82
N ASP A 130 2.41 -9.99 16.00
CA ASP A 130 2.65 -9.18 17.20
C ASP A 130 2.06 -7.76 17.07
N TRP A 131 2.05 -7.22 15.84
CA TRP A 131 1.61 -5.85 15.55
C TRP A 131 0.84 -5.75 14.25
N PHE A 132 -0.16 -4.86 14.25
CA PHE A 132 -0.89 -4.44 13.07
C PHE A 132 -0.78 -2.94 12.87
N HIS A 133 -0.36 -2.52 11.67
CA HIS A 133 -0.16 -1.12 11.31
C HIS A 133 -1.01 -0.75 10.09
N PHE A 134 -1.75 0.33 10.21
CA PHE A 134 -2.45 1.00 9.12
C PHE A 134 -2.49 2.51 9.37
N THR A 135 -2.82 3.29 8.36
CA THR A 135 -3.04 4.74 8.49
C THR A 135 -4.48 5.11 8.13
N GLY A 136 -4.91 6.31 8.50
CA GLY A 136 -6.24 6.82 8.20
C GLY A 136 -6.53 7.01 6.70
N ILE A 137 -5.50 6.94 5.84
CA ILE A 137 -5.66 7.10 4.39
C ILE A 137 -6.42 5.91 3.80
N THR A 138 -6.06 4.70 4.21
CA THR A 138 -6.65 3.47 3.66
C THR A 138 -8.16 3.36 3.93
N PRO A 139 -8.67 3.51 5.17
CA PRO A 139 -10.11 3.51 5.42
C PRO A 139 -10.85 4.70 4.81
N ALA A 140 -10.15 5.79 4.51
CA ALA A 140 -10.75 6.95 3.83
C ALA A 140 -10.97 6.74 2.32
N LEU A 141 -10.54 5.61 1.75
CA LEU A 141 -10.76 5.31 0.33
C LEU A 141 -12.24 5.08 0.02
N ASN A 142 -12.92 4.28 0.83
CA ASN A 142 -14.36 4.09 0.83
C ASN A 142 -14.84 3.30 2.07
N ASP A 143 -16.15 3.18 2.23
CA ASP A 143 -16.78 2.53 3.39
C ASP A 143 -16.48 1.03 3.47
N THR A 144 -16.30 0.32 2.35
CA THR A 144 -16.00 -1.11 2.34
C THR A 144 -14.58 -1.38 2.83
N VAL A 145 -13.62 -0.56 2.44
CA VAL A 145 -12.24 -0.64 2.96
C VAL A 145 -12.18 -0.23 4.44
N ALA A 146 -12.99 0.76 4.85
CA ALA A 146 -13.14 1.10 6.27
C ALA A 146 -13.69 -0.10 7.07
N ALA A 147 -14.67 -0.84 6.52
CA ALA A 147 -15.21 -2.04 7.14
C ALA A 147 -14.15 -3.14 7.34
N CYS A 148 -13.20 -3.30 6.41
CA CYS A 148 -12.07 -4.23 6.57
C CYS A 148 -11.29 -3.95 7.86
N LEU A 149 -11.06 -2.68 8.18
CA LEU A 149 -10.30 -2.28 9.38
C LEU A 149 -11.15 -2.35 10.65
N LEU A 150 -12.42 -1.97 10.60
CA LEU A 150 -13.33 -2.04 11.74
C LEU A 150 -13.55 -3.50 12.19
N TYR A 151 -13.59 -4.43 11.24
CA TYR A 151 -13.73 -5.86 11.53
C TYR A 151 -12.50 -6.43 12.27
N THR A 152 -11.34 -5.85 12.06
CA THR A 152 -10.05 -6.36 12.54
C THR A 152 -9.47 -5.61 13.72
N SER A 153 -9.91 -4.37 13.98
CA SER A 153 -9.40 -3.53 15.06
C SER A 153 -10.43 -3.42 16.18
N PRO A 154 -10.26 -4.10 17.33
CA PRO A 154 -11.12 -3.88 18.47
C PRO A 154 -11.01 -2.41 18.93
N SER A 155 -12.14 -1.72 18.98
CA SER A 155 -12.19 -0.37 19.50
C SER A 155 -11.81 -0.36 20.99
N PRO A 156 -11.11 0.68 21.51
CA PRO A 156 -10.90 0.84 22.94
C PRO A 156 -12.20 0.80 23.78
N ARG A 157 -13.36 1.04 23.17
CA ARG A 157 -14.66 0.88 23.79
C ARG A 157 -15.07 -0.59 23.96
N ASP A 158 -14.62 -1.47 23.08
CA ASP A 158 -14.92 -2.91 23.13
C ASP A 158 -14.08 -3.64 24.17
N MET A 159 -12.94 -3.08 24.55
CA MET A 159 -12.05 -3.62 25.60
C MET A 159 -12.54 -3.33 27.02
N ARG A 160 -13.64 -2.61 27.19
CA ARG A 160 -14.24 -2.27 28.49
C ARG A 160 -15.49 -3.11 28.87
N ARG A 161 -15.72 -4.21 28.17
CA ARG A 161 -16.81 -5.15 28.50
C ARG A 161 -16.28 -6.43 29.12
#